data_fa68d16d104915e2aeb942d0d96a0e55
#
_entry.id   fa68d16d104915e2aeb942d0d96a0e55
#
_cell.length_a   1.000
_cell.length_b   1.000
_cell.length_c   1.000
_cell.angle_alpha   90.00
_cell.angle_beta   90.00
_cell.angle_gamma   90.00
#
_symmetry.space_group_name_H-M   'P 1'
#
loop_
_entity.id
_entity.type
_entity.pdbx_description
1 polymer ?
#
loop_
_entity_poly.entity_id
_entity_poly.type
_entity_poly.pdbx_seq_one_letter_code
_entity_poly.pdbx_strand_id
1 'polypeptide(L)'
;MAAAPVASPFPTLPSPSSPLGTSARRIHGRAGPPPAAAASPREQQQQSARGAAGAGERPRRREDDQAEAAAEEFERQRKEEVNRKIASRKALSIILRREATKAVLDKREPGKGTRRLLPRTVLEALHDRVAALRWESALKVFELMRDQVWYRPYVGIYIKLITMLGKCKQPGKAHELFQAMIDEGCAPNLESYTALVSAYSRSGSFDRAFSLLDQMKATPGCRPDVQTYSILIKSCLHAYDFDKVKHLLEDMARAGIRPNTVTYNTLIDAHGKAGRFAEMESTLLEMLSEDCKPDVWTMNSTLRAFGSSGQIETMESCYEKFQASGISPNIKTYNILLDSYGKAKMYEKMGAVMEYMQKYYYSWTIVTYNVVIDAFGRAGDLEQMEYIFRLMKSDRIKPNCVTLCSLIRAYGRADQVKKIETVLRVIENSDITLDIVFFNCLVDAYGRVGRLAEMWDVLNMMKEEQIRPDKVTCTTMIKWFLVKGIDDHRVQYLRDLKDGRSTDNK
;
A
#
# COMPACT_ATOMS: atom_id res chain seq x y z
N MET A 1 48.18 12.57 9.33
CA MET A 1 47.40 13.11 8.21
C MET A 1 45.95 13.20 8.71
N ALA A 2 45.51 14.42 9.06
CA ALA A 2 44.21 14.67 9.58
C ALA A 2 43.18 14.65 8.43
N ALA A 3 42.18 13.78 8.52
CA ALA A 3 41.10 13.74 7.56
C ALA A 3 40.24 15.02 7.68
N ALA A 4 40.04 15.70 6.56
CA ALA A 4 39.12 16.85 6.49
C ALA A 4 37.71 16.43 6.81
N PRO A 5 36.87 17.26 7.49
CA PRO A 5 35.49 16.93 7.79
C PRO A 5 34.71 16.88 6.49
N VAL A 6 34.02 15.76 6.24
CA VAL A 6 33.10 15.58 5.14
C VAL A 6 31.89 16.49 5.39
N ALA A 7 31.60 17.40 4.46
CA ALA A 7 30.47 18.32 4.55
C ALA A 7 29.16 17.54 4.64
N SER A 8 28.33 17.88 5.64
CA SER A 8 26.97 17.35 5.78
C SER A 8 26.19 17.56 4.47
N PRO A 9 25.43 16.58 3.96
CA PRO A 9 24.64 16.71 2.75
C PRO A 9 23.47 17.71 2.89
N PHE A 10 23.23 18.17 4.11
CA PHE A 10 22.24 19.20 4.41
C PHE A 10 22.98 20.51 4.78
N PRO A 11 22.56 21.68 4.25
CA PRO A 11 23.18 22.95 4.60
C PRO A 11 23.13 23.15 6.12
N THR A 12 24.30 23.52 6.72
CA THR A 12 24.40 23.88 8.13
C THR A 12 23.47 25.07 8.39
N LEU A 13 22.50 24.86 9.29
CA LEU A 13 21.63 25.93 9.76
C LEU A 13 22.42 26.95 10.60
N PRO A 14 22.13 28.24 10.53
CA PRO A 14 22.67 29.22 11.46
C PRO A 14 22.20 28.91 12.87
N SER A 15 23.08 29.13 13.85
CA SER A 15 22.87 28.86 15.27
C SER A 15 21.57 29.49 15.82
N PRO A 16 20.93 28.88 16.85
CA PRO A 16 19.62 29.29 17.33
C PRO A 16 19.70 30.57 18.18
N SER A 17 19.44 31.67 17.55
CA SER A 17 19.12 32.91 18.26
C SER A 17 18.06 33.66 17.49
N SER A 18 16.86 33.17 17.48
CA SER A 18 15.60 33.90 17.29
C SER A 18 14.43 32.92 17.31
N PRO A 19 13.33 33.20 18.03
CA PRO A 19 12.10 32.44 17.91
C PRO A 19 11.63 32.55 16.46
N LEU A 20 11.11 31.44 15.92
CA LEU A 20 10.52 31.37 14.58
C LEU A 20 9.52 32.50 14.40
N GLY A 21 10.04 33.62 13.90
CA GLY A 21 9.26 34.84 13.64
C GLY A 21 8.27 34.54 12.50
N THR A 22 7.04 34.83 12.78
CA THR A 22 5.92 34.92 11.86
C THR A 22 6.28 35.73 10.62
N SER A 23 6.86 35.09 9.61
CA SER A 23 6.96 35.63 8.28
C SER A 23 6.09 34.79 7.35
N ALA A 24 4.78 34.98 7.48
CA ALA A 24 3.81 34.60 6.49
C ALA A 24 3.98 35.48 5.24
N ARG A 25 4.99 35.20 4.42
CA ARG A 25 5.00 35.70 3.05
C ARG A 25 4.12 34.83 2.21
N ARG A 26 3.00 35.39 1.80
CA ARG A 26 2.07 34.91 0.79
C ARG A 26 2.85 34.37 -0.42
N ILE A 27 2.85 33.05 -0.61
CA ILE A 27 3.23 32.44 -1.86
C ILE A 27 1.94 32.13 -2.62
N HIS A 28 1.38 33.18 -3.27
CA HIS A 28 0.51 33.04 -4.40
C HIS A 28 1.38 33.14 -5.65
N GLY A 29 1.95 31.99 -6.07
CA GLY A 29 2.55 31.79 -7.38
C GLY A 29 1.67 30.85 -8.18
N ARG A 30 0.83 31.37 -9.06
CA ARG A 30 0.16 30.62 -10.11
C ARG A 30 1.24 29.93 -10.95
N ALA A 31 1.24 28.59 -10.98
CA ALA A 31 1.98 27.83 -11.95
C ALA A 31 1.31 28.00 -13.31
N GLY A 32 1.99 28.66 -14.24
CA GLY A 32 1.67 28.65 -15.66
C GLY A 32 2.09 27.32 -16.29
N PRO A 33 1.49 26.94 -17.42
CA PRO A 33 1.79 25.68 -18.10
C PRO A 33 3.21 25.68 -18.70
N PRO A 34 3.82 24.50 -18.93
CA PRO A 34 5.17 24.38 -19.47
C PRO A 34 5.24 24.87 -20.92
N PRO A 35 6.40 25.38 -21.38
CA PRO A 35 6.55 25.91 -22.74
C PRO A 35 6.53 24.78 -23.77
N ALA A 36 5.73 24.99 -24.82
CA ALA A 36 5.71 24.17 -26.02
C ALA A 36 6.99 24.38 -26.85
N ALA A 37 7.45 23.29 -27.44
CA ALA A 37 8.63 23.22 -28.29
C ALA A 37 8.55 24.14 -29.51
N ALA A 38 9.72 24.68 -29.89
CA ALA A 38 9.96 25.57 -30.99
C ALA A 38 9.57 24.97 -32.35
N ALA A 39 8.81 25.71 -33.13
CA ALA A 39 8.72 25.57 -34.57
C ALA A 39 9.28 26.83 -35.25
N SER A 40 10.07 26.60 -36.27
CA SER A 40 10.87 27.54 -37.06
C SER A 40 10.08 28.51 -37.94
N PRO A 41 10.74 29.58 -38.46
CA PRO A 41 10.08 30.78 -38.94
C PRO A 41 9.77 30.74 -40.46
N ARG A 42 8.60 31.18 -40.81
CA ARG A 42 8.35 31.80 -42.13
C ARG A 42 7.18 32.78 -42.06
N GLU A 43 7.53 33.93 -42.50
CA GLU A 43 6.87 34.99 -43.25
C GLU A 43 6.50 36.25 -42.49
N GLN A 44 7.50 37.13 -42.49
CA GLN A 44 7.28 38.59 -42.55
C GLN A 44 6.73 38.92 -43.95
N GLN A 45 5.62 39.59 -44.00
CA GLN A 45 5.32 40.72 -44.88
C GLN A 45 3.81 41.04 -44.86
N GLN A 46 3.42 42.12 -44.27
CA GLN A 46 2.91 43.29 -44.94
C GLN A 46 2.43 44.32 -43.94
N GLN A 47 3.22 45.34 -43.82
CA GLN A 47 2.79 46.64 -43.24
C GLN A 47 2.09 47.46 -44.34
N SER A 48 1.15 48.21 -43.82
CA SER A 48 0.66 49.52 -44.28
C SER A 48 -0.75 49.57 -44.84
N ALA A 49 -1.60 50.26 -44.12
CA ALA A 49 -2.28 51.49 -44.50
C ALA A 49 -3.37 51.87 -43.47
N ARG A 50 -3.13 52.98 -42.82
CA ARG A 50 -3.96 54.17 -42.57
C ARG A 50 -5.49 53.94 -42.58
N GLY A 51 -6.30 54.26 -41.53
CA GLY A 51 -6.43 55.46 -40.82
C GLY A 51 -7.91 55.85 -40.75
N ALA A 52 -8.33 56.34 -39.61
CA ALA A 52 -9.48 57.21 -39.36
C ALA A 52 -10.86 56.57 -39.06
N ALA A 53 -11.37 57.05 -37.91
CA ALA A 53 -12.76 57.35 -37.52
C ALA A 53 -13.60 56.20 -36.95
N GLY A 54 -13.76 56.13 -35.63
CA GLY A 54 -14.91 56.71 -34.98
C GLY A 54 -16.05 55.79 -34.62
N ALA A 55 -16.25 55.56 -33.32
CA ALA A 55 -17.53 55.33 -32.66
C ALA A 55 -18.29 53.99 -32.90
N GLY A 56 -18.40 53.20 -31.87
CA GLY A 56 -19.57 52.37 -31.69
C GLY A 56 -19.38 50.84 -31.89
N GLU A 57 -18.51 50.18 -31.08
CA GLU A 57 -18.56 48.72 -31.01
C GLU A 57 -18.34 48.22 -29.58
N ARG A 58 -19.44 48.12 -28.83
CA ARG A 58 -19.49 47.33 -27.59
C ARG A 58 -20.82 46.62 -27.41
N PRO A 59 -21.27 45.74 -28.29
CA PRO A 59 -21.98 44.54 -27.84
C PRO A 59 -21.48 43.21 -28.40
N ARG A 60 -20.76 43.15 -29.53
CA ARG A 60 -20.43 41.86 -30.19
C ARG A 60 -19.51 40.92 -29.40
N ARG A 61 -18.54 41.41 -28.64
CA ARG A 61 -17.63 40.55 -27.79
C ARG A 61 -18.34 39.78 -26.72
N ARG A 62 -19.45 40.28 -26.15
CA ARG A 62 -20.19 39.54 -25.09
C ARG A 62 -21.04 38.41 -25.67
N GLU A 63 -21.53 38.54 -26.88
CA GLU A 63 -22.34 37.49 -27.58
C GLU A 63 -21.43 36.36 -28.07
N ASP A 64 -20.24 36.67 -28.58
CA ASP A 64 -19.24 35.68 -29.01
C ASP A 64 -18.70 34.89 -27.82
N ASP A 65 -18.35 35.52 -26.68
CA ASP A 65 -17.91 34.87 -25.45
C ASP A 65 -19.01 33.98 -24.84
N GLN A 66 -20.29 34.37 -24.96
CA GLN A 66 -21.42 33.55 -24.53
C GLN A 66 -21.70 32.38 -25.44
N ALA A 67 -21.52 32.54 -26.75
CA ALA A 67 -21.67 31.47 -27.74
C ALA A 67 -20.55 30.43 -27.61
N GLU A 68 -19.32 30.86 -27.31
CA GLU A 68 -18.17 29.97 -27.08
C GLU A 68 -18.32 29.18 -25.77
N ALA A 69 -18.75 29.82 -24.70
CA ALA A 69 -19.07 29.16 -23.43
C ALA A 69 -20.21 28.17 -23.55
N ALA A 70 -21.25 28.47 -24.34
CA ALA A 70 -22.37 27.56 -24.59
C ALA A 70 -21.94 26.36 -25.44
N ALA A 71 -21.03 26.55 -26.40
CA ALA A 71 -20.47 25.49 -27.23
C ALA A 71 -19.57 24.56 -26.40
N GLU A 72 -18.74 25.07 -25.49
CA GLU A 72 -17.92 24.27 -24.56
C GLU A 72 -18.80 23.46 -23.58
N GLU A 73 -19.85 24.06 -23.09
CA GLU A 73 -20.79 23.37 -22.18
C GLU A 73 -21.56 22.25 -22.90
N PHE A 74 -21.96 22.48 -24.17
CA PHE A 74 -22.59 21.46 -25.01
C PHE A 74 -21.64 20.30 -25.33
N GLU A 75 -20.36 20.59 -25.63
CA GLU A 75 -19.35 19.54 -25.85
C GLU A 75 -19.09 18.73 -24.58
N ARG A 76 -19.06 19.40 -23.43
CA ARG A 76 -18.90 18.75 -22.12
C ARG A 76 -20.08 17.84 -21.80
N GLN A 77 -21.31 18.31 -22.00
CA GLN A 77 -22.52 17.49 -21.81
C GLN A 77 -22.56 16.31 -22.78
N ARG A 78 -22.12 16.47 -24.01
CA ARG A 78 -22.02 15.39 -24.99
C ARG A 78 -20.99 14.34 -24.59
N LYS A 79 -19.82 14.76 -24.08
CA LYS A 79 -18.79 13.85 -23.55
C LYS A 79 -19.29 13.10 -22.30
N GLU A 80 -19.99 13.75 -21.41
CA GLU A 80 -20.61 13.12 -20.24
C GLU A 80 -21.69 12.10 -20.63
N GLU A 81 -22.51 12.41 -21.61
CA GLU A 81 -23.55 11.49 -22.11
C GLU A 81 -22.95 10.25 -22.79
N VAL A 82 -21.89 10.43 -23.59
CA VAL A 82 -21.14 9.31 -24.18
C VAL A 82 -20.50 8.44 -23.12
N ASN A 83 -19.87 9.04 -22.11
CA ASN A 83 -19.27 8.30 -20.98
C ASN A 83 -20.35 7.56 -20.17
N ARG A 84 -21.54 8.16 -19.96
CA ARG A 84 -22.68 7.53 -19.31
C ARG A 84 -23.22 6.33 -20.10
N LYS A 85 -23.31 6.44 -21.43
CA LYS A 85 -23.70 5.34 -22.33
C LYS A 85 -22.66 4.21 -22.34
N ILE A 86 -21.36 4.54 -22.30
CA ILE A 86 -20.28 3.55 -22.21
C ILE A 86 -20.32 2.85 -20.84
N ALA A 87 -20.50 3.59 -19.75
CA ALA A 87 -20.60 3.04 -18.41
C ALA A 87 -21.85 2.13 -18.25
N SER A 88 -23.00 2.54 -18.79
CA SER A 88 -24.23 1.73 -18.77
C SER A 88 -24.09 0.46 -19.61
N ARG A 89 -23.47 0.51 -20.79
CA ARG A 89 -23.17 -0.68 -21.61
C ARG A 89 -22.20 -1.64 -20.91
N LYS A 90 -21.16 -1.12 -20.22
CA LYS A 90 -20.26 -1.94 -19.41
C LYS A 90 -21.00 -2.58 -18.23
N ALA A 91 -21.83 -1.83 -17.53
CA ALA A 91 -22.63 -2.34 -16.43
C ALA A 91 -23.63 -3.43 -16.90
N LEU A 92 -24.33 -3.20 -18.02
CA LEU A 92 -25.24 -4.18 -18.62
C LEU A 92 -24.51 -5.46 -19.05
N SER A 93 -23.32 -5.32 -19.66
CA SER A 93 -22.46 -6.45 -20.03
C SER A 93 -22.02 -7.26 -18.79
N ILE A 94 -21.71 -6.58 -17.67
CA ILE A 94 -21.34 -7.26 -16.42
C ILE A 94 -22.54 -7.97 -15.82
N ILE A 95 -23.73 -7.36 -15.84
CA ILE A 95 -24.98 -7.97 -15.33
C ILE A 95 -25.37 -9.18 -16.19
N LEU A 96 -25.36 -9.05 -17.51
CA LEU A 96 -25.68 -10.17 -18.43
C LEU A 96 -24.67 -11.31 -18.30
N ARG A 97 -23.39 -11.02 -18.08
CA ARG A 97 -22.36 -12.02 -17.79
C ARG A 97 -22.59 -12.69 -16.43
N ARG A 98 -23.00 -11.95 -15.40
CA ARG A 98 -23.36 -12.51 -14.08
C ARG A 98 -24.60 -13.41 -14.15
N GLU A 99 -25.63 -12.99 -14.88
CA GLU A 99 -26.86 -13.78 -15.04
C GLU A 99 -26.65 -15.01 -15.91
N ALA A 100 -25.90 -14.91 -17.02
CA ALA A 100 -25.56 -16.05 -17.84
C ALA A 100 -24.76 -17.12 -17.07
N THR A 101 -23.78 -16.68 -16.25
CA THR A 101 -23.01 -17.60 -15.39
C THR A 101 -23.81 -18.14 -14.20
N LYS A 102 -24.75 -17.37 -13.64
CA LYS A 102 -25.66 -17.84 -12.61
C LYS A 102 -26.62 -18.89 -13.17
N ALA A 103 -27.18 -18.65 -14.34
CA ALA A 103 -28.05 -19.60 -15.05
C ALA A 103 -27.33 -20.92 -15.45
N VAL A 104 -26.01 -20.86 -15.67
CA VAL A 104 -25.17 -22.05 -15.95
C VAL A 104 -24.88 -22.83 -14.66
N LEU A 105 -24.71 -22.14 -13.53
CA LEU A 105 -24.46 -22.77 -12.23
C LEU A 105 -25.72 -23.32 -11.56
N ASP A 106 -26.88 -22.67 -11.76
CA ASP A 106 -28.15 -23.02 -11.09
C ASP A 106 -28.95 -24.11 -11.82
N LYS A 107 -28.61 -24.47 -13.08
CA LYS A 107 -29.30 -25.52 -13.87
C LYS A 107 -28.55 -26.84 -13.92
N ARG A 108 -28.23 -27.40 -12.78
CA ARG A 108 -27.92 -28.83 -12.65
C ARG A 108 -29.21 -29.59 -12.32
N GLU A 109 -30.02 -29.91 -13.32
CA GLU A 109 -30.91 -31.06 -13.25
C GLU A 109 -30.16 -32.27 -13.85
N PRO A 110 -30.04 -33.40 -13.13
CA PRO A 110 -29.43 -34.62 -13.66
C PRO A 110 -30.35 -35.17 -14.76
N GLY A 111 -29.93 -35.12 -16.00
CA GLY A 111 -30.61 -35.77 -17.10
C GLY A 111 -30.87 -35.06 -18.41
N LYS A 112 -30.57 -33.76 -18.55
CA LYS A 112 -30.69 -33.03 -19.81
C LYS A 112 -29.32 -32.62 -20.36
N GLY A 113 -29.08 -33.04 -21.61
CA GLY A 113 -27.83 -32.89 -22.33
C GLY A 113 -27.09 -31.59 -22.13
N THR A 114 -25.78 -31.68 -21.94
CA THR A 114 -24.85 -30.54 -21.73
C THR A 114 -25.02 -29.49 -22.81
N ARG A 115 -25.57 -28.33 -22.44
CA ARG A 115 -25.61 -27.16 -23.35
C ARG A 115 -24.17 -26.84 -23.79
N ARG A 116 -23.93 -26.82 -25.07
CA ARG A 116 -22.64 -26.38 -25.64
C ARG A 116 -22.42 -24.92 -25.28
N LEU A 117 -21.48 -24.68 -24.34
CA LEU A 117 -21.07 -23.34 -23.94
C LEU A 117 -19.99 -22.85 -24.92
N LEU A 118 -20.03 -21.58 -25.27
CA LEU A 118 -19.01 -20.99 -26.14
C LEU A 118 -17.66 -20.92 -25.37
N PRO A 119 -16.55 -21.42 -25.96
CA PRO A 119 -15.23 -21.44 -25.29
C PRO A 119 -14.81 -20.08 -24.72
N ARG A 120 -15.02 -19.01 -25.51
CA ARG A 120 -14.66 -17.65 -25.12
C ARG A 120 -15.40 -17.16 -23.87
N THR A 121 -16.70 -17.44 -23.76
CA THR A 121 -17.52 -17.00 -22.62
C THR A 121 -17.10 -17.71 -21.32
N VAL A 122 -16.77 -19.01 -21.39
CA VAL A 122 -16.32 -19.78 -20.24
C VAL A 122 -14.94 -19.34 -19.80
N LEU A 123 -14.02 -19.11 -20.74
CA LEU A 123 -12.67 -18.63 -20.44
C LEU A 123 -12.68 -17.20 -19.85
N GLU A 124 -13.51 -16.29 -20.38
CA GLU A 124 -13.68 -14.96 -19.79
C GLU A 124 -14.25 -15.04 -18.38
N ALA A 125 -15.28 -15.89 -18.16
CA ALA A 125 -15.87 -16.10 -16.86
C ALA A 125 -14.88 -16.72 -15.83
N LEU A 126 -14.03 -17.62 -16.28
CA LEU A 126 -12.95 -18.19 -15.45
C LEU A 126 -11.92 -17.09 -15.10
N HIS A 127 -11.52 -16.30 -16.11
CA HIS A 127 -10.53 -15.24 -15.93
C HIS A 127 -10.99 -14.18 -14.91
N ASP A 128 -12.24 -13.74 -15.01
CA ASP A 128 -12.84 -12.76 -14.09
C ASP A 128 -12.86 -13.29 -12.64
N ARG A 129 -13.13 -14.58 -12.44
CA ARG A 129 -13.15 -15.19 -11.11
C ARG A 129 -11.76 -15.38 -10.53
N VAL A 130 -10.81 -15.79 -11.37
CA VAL A 130 -9.39 -15.90 -10.99
C VAL A 130 -8.84 -14.54 -10.59
N ALA A 131 -9.13 -13.48 -11.38
CA ALA A 131 -8.72 -12.11 -11.07
C ALA A 131 -9.35 -11.58 -9.76
N ALA A 132 -10.63 -11.93 -9.51
CA ALA A 132 -11.35 -11.56 -8.29
C ALA A 132 -11.04 -12.45 -7.08
N LEU A 133 -10.14 -13.42 -7.20
CA LEU A 133 -9.78 -14.40 -6.16
C LEU A 133 -10.97 -15.20 -5.60
N ARG A 134 -12.02 -15.42 -6.40
CA ARG A 134 -13.20 -16.22 -6.02
C ARG A 134 -12.98 -17.70 -6.34
N TRP A 135 -12.12 -18.33 -5.57
CA TRP A 135 -11.58 -19.66 -5.86
C TRP A 135 -12.64 -20.76 -5.99
N GLU A 136 -13.67 -20.82 -5.11
CA GLU A 136 -14.74 -21.84 -5.20
C GLU A 136 -15.52 -21.73 -6.51
N SER A 137 -15.89 -20.49 -6.85
CA SER A 137 -16.61 -20.21 -8.08
C SER A 137 -15.75 -20.44 -9.33
N ALA A 138 -14.43 -20.20 -9.23
CA ALA A 138 -13.48 -20.47 -10.30
C ALA A 138 -13.32 -21.97 -10.55
N LEU A 139 -13.21 -22.79 -9.50
CA LEU A 139 -13.14 -24.24 -9.61
C LEU A 139 -14.41 -24.83 -10.23
N LYS A 140 -15.61 -24.38 -9.80
CA LYS A 140 -16.87 -24.83 -10.42
C LYS A 140 -16.95 -24.50 -11.91
N VAL A 141 -16.47 -23.31 -12.33
CA VAL A 141 -16.41 -22.98 -13.78
C VAL A 141 -15.38 -23.81 -14.50
N PHE A 142 -14.26 -24.13 -13.87
CA PHE A 142 -13.24 -25.01 -14.44
C PHE A 142 -13.74 -26.45 -14.63
N GLU A 143 -14.45 -27.01 -13.65
CA GLU A 143 -15.12 -28.31 -13.77
C GLU A 143 -16.12 -28.33 -14.94
N LEU A 144 -16.98 -27.31 -15.04
CA LEU A 144 -17.91 -27.16 -16.17
C LEU A 144 -17.18 -27.05 -17.52
N MET A 145 -15.99 -26.46 -17.54
CA MET A 145 -15.16 -26.37 -18.73
C MET A 145 -14.59 -27.73 -19.13
N ARG A 146 -14.16 -28.55 -18.17
CA ARG A 146 -13.65 -29.92 -18.39
C ARG A 146 -14.70 -30.82 -19.02
N ASP A 147 -15.98 -30.63 -18.67
CA ASP A 147 -17.11 -31.41 -19.20
C ASP A 147 -17.47 -31.06 -20.67
N GLN A 148 -16.83 -30.06 -21.26
CA GLN A 148 -17.16 -29.61 -22.62
C GLN A 148 -16.36 -30.36 -23.67
N VAL A 149 -17.01 -30.74 -24.77
CA VAL A 149 -16.42 -31.49 -25.91
C VAL A 149 -15.21 -30.75 -26.55
N TRP A 150 -15.18 -29.44 -26.48
CA TRP A 150 -14.10 -28.61 -27.03
C TRP A 150 -12.91 -28.44 -26.06
N TYR A 151 -13.04 -28.88 -24.82
CA TYR A 151 -11.96 -28.75 -23.83
C TYR A 151 -10.71 -29.51 -24.30
N ARG A 152 -9.58 -28.85 -24.16
CA ARG A 152 -8.25 -29.45 -24.30
C ARG A 152 -7.42 -29.04 -23.09
N PRO A 153 -6.81 -29.98 -22.39
CA PRO A 153 -5.94 -29.66 -21.26
C PRO A 153 -4.82 -28.71 -21.69
N TYR A 154 -4.63 -27.64 -20.92
CA TYR A 154 -3.60 -26.64 -21.17
C TYR A 154 -2.95 -26.18 -19.88
N VAL A 155 -1.64 -26.42 -19.75
CA VAL A 155 -0.84 -26.15 -18.53
C VAL A 155 -1.05 -24.73 -18.00
N GLY A 156 -1.13 -23.72 -18.85
CA GLY A 156 -1.29 -22.32 -18.44
C GLY A 156 -2.58 -22.03 -17.66
N ILE A 157 -3.66 -22.79 -17.86
CA ILE A 157 -4.90 -22.65 -17.08
C ILE A 157 -4.68 -23.18 -15.67
N TYR A 158 -4.04 -24.36 -15.55
CA TYR A 158 -3.69 -24.96 -14.26
C TYR A 158 -2.78 -24.05 -13.44
N ILE A 159 -1.73 -23.48 -14.05
CA ILE A 159 -0.81 -22.53 -13.39
C ILE A 159 -1.56 -21.35 -12.82
N LYS A 160 -2.50 -20.74 -13.58
CA LYS A 160 -3.32 -19.61 -13.11
C LYS A 160 -4.21 -20.01 -11.93
N LEU A 161 -4.84 -21.16 -11.97
CA LEU A 161 -5.69 -21.67 -10.89
C LEU A 161 -4.87 -22.02 -9.63
N ILE A 162 -3.74 -22.73 -9.78
CA ILE A 162 -2.83 -23.05 -8.68
C ILE A 162 -2.32 -21.76 -8.02
N THR A 163 -1.91 -20.78 -8.83
CA THR A 163 -1.45 -19.46 -8.33
C THR A 163 -2.56 -18.74 -7.56
N MET A 164 -3.80 -18.77 -8.06
CA MET A 164 -4.96 -18.17 -7.36
C MET A 164 -5.21 -18.87 -6.03
N LEU A 165 -5.24 -20.21 -6.02
CA LEU A 165 -5.45 -21.00 -4.80
C LEU A 165 -4.35 -20.74 -3.76
N GLY A 166 -3.10 -20.58 -4.21
CA GLY A 166 -2.00 -20.16 -3.34
C GLY A 166 -2.22 -18.79 -2.70
N LYS A 167 -2.77 -17.83 -3.45
CA LYS A 167 -3.17 -16.51 -2.91
C LYS A 167 -4.33 -16.63 -1.91
N CYS A 168 -5.24 -17.56 -2.12
CA CYS A 168 -6.38 -17.84 -1.24
C CYS A 168 -6.03 -18.76 -0.06
N LYS A 169 -4.76 -19.12 0.13
CA LYS A 169 -4.29 -20.05 1.19
C LYS A 169 -4.97 -21.43 1.16
N GLN A 170 -5.20 -21.95 -0.04
CA GLN A 170 -5.79 -23.28 -0.27
C GLN A 170 -4.77 -24.25 -0.91
N PRO A 171 -3.68 -24.64 -0.20
CA PRO A 171 -2.60 -25.46 -0.77
C PRO A 171 -3.03 -26.88 -1.10
N GLY A 172 -3.99 -27.46 -0.35
CA GLY A 172 -4.53 -28.78 -0.64
C GLY A 172 -5.23 -28.83 -2.00
N LYS A 173 -6.10 -27.85 -2.28
CA LYS A 173 -6.76 -27.72 -3.58
C LYS A 173 -5.80 -27.41 -4.73
N ALA A 174 -4.73 -26.67 -4.45
CA ALA A 174 -3.67 -26.42 -5.42
C ALA A 174 -2.94 -27.72 -5.80
N HIS A 175 -2.68 -28.58 -4.81
CA HIS A 175 -2.06 -29.89 -5.06
C HIS A 175 -2.98 -30.83 -5.84
N GLU A 176 -4.27 -30.92 -5.48
CA GLU A 176 -5.28 -31.69 -6.21
C GLU A 176 -5.32 -31.28 -7.70
N LEU A 177 -5.29 -29.98 -7.99
CA LEU A 177 -5.25 -29.47 -9.36
C LEU A 177 -3.94 -29.78 -10.08
N PHE A 178 -2.82 -29.76 -9.37
CA PHE A 178 -1.52 -30.13 -9.95
C PHE A 178 -1.51 -31.61 -10.32
N GLN A 179 -2.07 -32.49 -9.47
CA GLN A 179 -2.21 -33.90 -9.78
C GLN A 179 -3.17 -34.12 -10.96
N ALA A 180 -4.32 -33.46 -10.97
CA ALA A 180 -5.28 -33.54 -12.08
C ALA A 180 -4.66 -33.08 -13.42
N MET A 181 -3.75 -32.13 -13.40
CA MET A 181 -2.99 -31.69 -14.57
C MET A 181 -2.14 -32.83 -15.14
N ILE A 182 -1.48 -33.57 -14.25
CA ILE A 182 -0.65 -34.74 -14.64
C ILE A 182 -1.53 -35.87 -15.19
N ASP A 183 -2.63 -36.17 -14.51
CA ASP A 183 -3.59 -37.21 -14.87
C ASP A 183 -4.23 -36.94 -16.24
N GLU A 184 -4.39 -35.70 -16.63
CA GLU A 184 -4.87 -35.29 -17.97
C GLU A 184 -3.77 -35.28 -19.04
N GLY A 185 -2.57 -35.77 -18.72
CA GLY A 185 -1.45 -35.86 -19.67
C GLY A 185 -0.67 -34.56 -19.91
N CYS A 186 -0.90 -33.53 -19.09
CA CYS A 186 -0.09 -32.32 -19.12
C CYS A 186 1.21 -32.52 -18.34
N ALA A 187 2.36 -32.57 -19.01
CA ALA A 187 3.66 -32.66 -18.34
C ALA A 187 3.91 -31.43 -17.45
N PRO A 188 4.30 -31.63 -16.18
CA PRO A 188 4.69 -30.56 -15.31
C PRO A 188 5.90 -29.80 -15.89
N ASN A 189 5.88 -28.49 -15.77
CA ASN A 189 6.98 -27.60 -16.15
C ASN A 189 7.45 -26.78 -14.96
N LEU A 190 8.55 -26.04 -15.12
CA LEU A 190 9.12 -25.16 -14.11
C LEU A 190 8.07 -24.24 -13.48
N GLU A 191 7.21 -23.61 -14.32
CA GLU A 191 6.20 -22.66 -13.84
C GLU A 191 5.13 -23.34 -12.97
N SER A 192 4.69 -24.56 -13.33
CA SER A 192 3.67 -25.29 -12.56
C SER A 192 4.19 -25.71 -11.18
N TYR A 193 5.43 -26.19 -11.10
CA TYR A 193 6.09 -26.47 -9.84
C TYR A 193 6.29 -25.21 -9.01
N THR A 194 6.79 -24.12 -9.59
CA THR A 194 7.00 -22.83 -8.91
C THR A 194 5.69 -22.26 -8.37
N ALA A 195 4.57 -22.42 -9.12
CA ALA A 195 3.25 -22.01 -8.65
C ALA A 195 2.81 -22.83 -7.42
N LEU A 196 3.03 -24.16 -7.43
CA LEU A 196 2.67 -25.03 -6.32
C LEU A 196 3.57 -24.81 -5.09
N VAL A 197 4.89 -24.63 -5.29
CA VAL A 197 5.83 -24.21 -4.23
C VAL A 197 5.37 -22.91 -3.59
N SER A 198 4.98 -21.92 -4.41
CA SER A 198 4.43 -20.65 -3.92
C SER A 198 3.14 -20.84 -3.10
N ALA A 199 2.26 -21.77 -3.50
CA ALA A 199 1.03 -22.04 -2.77
C ALA A 199 1.31 -22.65 -1.38
N TYR A 200 2.20 -23.63 -1.28
CA TYR A 200 2.61 -24.20 0.00
C TYR A 200 3.37 -23.22 0.88
N SER A 201 4.28 -22.45 0.30
CA SER A 201 5.05 -21.42 1.01
C SER A 201 4.17 -20.37 1.66
N ARG A 202 3.14 -19.88 0.94
CA ARG A 202 2.18 -18.89 1.44
C ARG A 202 1.27 -19.39 2.55
N SER A 203 1.06 -20.71 2.62
CA SER A 203 0.26 -21.35 3.67
C SER A 203 1.09 -21.79 4.88
N GLY A 204 2.41 -21.60 4.84
CA GLY A 204 3.32 -22.02 5.91
C GLY A 204 3.64 -23.52 5.92
N SER A 205 3.25 -24.24 4.88
CA SER A 205 3.52 -25.71 4.75
C SER A 205 4.91 -25.94 4.17
N PHE A 206 5.95 -25.56 4.91
CA PHE A 206 7.33 -25.56 4.42
C PHE A 206 7.84 -26.94 4.05
N ASP A 207 7.54 -27.98 4.84
CA ASP A 207 8.02 -29.35 4.58
C ASP A 207 7.57 -29.85 3.22
N ARG A 208 6.31 -29.56 2.84
CA ARG A 208 5.80 -29.90 1.51
C ARG A 208 6.44 -29.06 0.40
N ALA A 209 6.71 -27.78 0.68
CA ALA A 209 7.39 -26.91 -0.28
C ALA A 209 8.84 -27.36 -0.54
N PHE A 210 9.56 -27.81 0.48
CA PHE A 210 10.90 -28.39 0.35
C PHE A 210 10.88 -29.74 -0.38
N SER A 211 9.94 -30.62 -0.05
CA SER A 211 9.76 -31.90 -0.78
C SER A 211 9.50 -31.67 -2.27
N LEU A 212 8.73 -30.62 -2.64
CA LEU A 212 8.53 -30.25 -4.04
C LEU A 212 9.81 -29.70 -4.69
N LEU A 213 10.63 -28.96 -3.96
CA LEU A 213 11.93 -28.50 -4.45
C LEU A 213 12.83 -29.70 -4.83
N ASP A 214 12.84 -30.74 -4.00
CA ASP A 214 13.61 -31.95 -4.27
C ASP A 214 13.04 -32.74 -5.45
N GLN A 215 11.72 -32.81 -5.60
CA GLN A 215 11.06 -33.36 -6.77
C GLN A 215 11.41 -32.61 -8.05
N MET A 216 11.44 -31.27 -8.00
CA MET A 216 11.87 -30.44 -9.13
C MET A 216 13.30 -30.76 -9.57
N LYS A 217 14.23 -30.94 -8.61
CA LYS A 217 15.61 -31.29 -8.89
C LYS A 217 15.74 -32.64 -9.57
N ALA A 218 14.86 -33.61 -9.19
CA ALA A 218 14.83 -34.96 -9.76
C ALA A 218 14.15 -35.01 -11.13
N THR A 219 13.28 -34.02 -11.47
CA THR A 219 12.51 -34.03 -12.72
C THR A 219 13.32 -33.40 -13.88
N PRO A 220 13.59 -34.16 -14.98
CA PRO A 220 14.30 -33.59 -16.13
C PRO A 220 13.54 -32.35 -16.72
N GLY A 221 14.28 -31.29 -16.96
CA GLY A 221 13.71 -30.04 -17.53
C GLY A 221 12.97 -29.14 -16.55
N CYS A 222 12.85 -29.51 -15.27
CA CYS A 222 12.17 -28.72 -14.23
C CYS A 222 13.12 -28.23 -13.13
N ARG A 223 14.39 -28.01 -13.44
CA ARG A 223 15.38 -27.54 -12.46
C ARG A 223 14.95 -26.21 -11.82
N PRO A 224 15.01 -26.09 -10.48
CA PRO A 224 14.69 -24.84 -9.79
C PRO A 224 15.49 -23.67 -10.34
N ASP A 225 14.88 -22.52 -10.42
CA ASP A 225 15.46 -21.25 -10.85
C ASP A 225 15.59 -20.25 -9.69
N VAL A 226 16.18 -19.09 -9.96
CA VAL A 226 16.30 -17.98 -8.99
C VAL A 226 14.93 -17.59 -8.40
N GLN A 227 13.86 -17.66 -9.19
CA GLN A 227 12.52 -17.29 -8.72
C GLN A 227 11.98 -18.32 -7.72
N THR A 228 12.16 -19.61 -7.95
CA THR A 228 11.75 -20.68 -7.04
C THR A 228 12.43 -20.53 -5.68
N TYR A 229 13.77 -20.37 -5.69
CA TYR A 229 14.53 -20.11 -4.45
C TYR A 229 14.11 -18.84 -3.75
N SER A 230 13.93 -17.73 -4.48
CA SER A 230 13.49 -16.45 -3.88
C SER A 230 12.14 -16.54 -3.20
N ILE A 231 11.20 -17.33 -3.73
CA ILE A 231 9.88 -17.58 -3.11
C ILE A 231 10.05 -18.32 -1.78
N LEU A 232 10.87 -19.37 -1.75
CA LEU A 232 11.13 -20.15 -0.54
C LEU A 232 11.87 -19.34 0.50
N ILE A 233 12.94 -18.62 0.12
CA ILE A 233 13.70 -17.73 0.99
C ILE A 233 12.77 -16.68 1.61
N LYS A 234 11.97 -15.98 0.78
CA LYS A 234 11.01 -15.00 1.27
C LYS A 234 10.03 -15.58 2.29
N SER A 235 9.56 -16.79 2.07
CA SER A 235 8.59 -17.43 2.95
C SER A 235 9.20 -17.86 4.27
N CYS A 236 10.43 -18.43 4.25
CA CYS A 236 11.19 -18.76 5.46
C CYS A 236 11.53 -17.49 6.26
N LEU A 237 11.87 -16.39 5.59
CA LEU A 237 12.13 -15.10 6.24
C LEU A 237 10.88 -14.51 6.91
N HIS A 238 9.70 -14.69 6.32
CA HIS A 238 8.44 -14.29 6.97
C HIS A 238 8.12 -15.13 8.22
N ALA A 239 8.61 -16.36 8.29
CA ALA A 239 8.51 -17.21 9.47
C ALA A 239 9.68 -17.03 10.44
N TYR A 240 10.63 -16.14 10.15
CA TYR A 240 11.88 -15.93 10.89
C TYR A 240 12.75 -17.18 11.03
N ASP A 241 12.64 -18.13 10.08
CA ASP A 241 13.43 -19.37 10.03
C ASP A 241 14.71 -19.13 9.20
N PHE A 242 15.69 -18.50 9.83
CA PHE A 242 16.95 -18.13 9.18
C PHE A 242 17.85 -19.34 8.88
N ASP A 243 17.70 -20.44 9.62
CA ASP A 243 18.47 -21.66 9.39
C ASP A 243 18.09 -22.30 8.04
N LYS A 244 16.79 -22.38 7.75
CA LYS A 244 16.31 -22.84 6.45
C LYS A 244 16.72 -21.89 5.31
N VAL A 245 16.77 -20.59 5.57
CA VAL A 245 17.27 -19.61 4.58
C VAL A 245 18.71 -19.89 4.24
N LYS A 246 19.56 -20.14 5.24
CA LYS A 246 20.98 -20.49 5.03
C LYS A 246 21.11 -21.75 4.18
N HIS A 247 20.36 -22.80 4.50
CA HIS A 247 20.32 -24.04 3.70
C HIS A 247 19.92 -23.79 2.25
N LEU A 248 18.90 -22.94 2.02
CA LEU A 248 18.46 -22.61 0.66
C LEU A 248 19.52 -21.83 -0.13
N LEU A 249 20.26 -20.92 0.50
CA LEU A 249 21.36 -20.20 -0.14
C LEU A 249 22.53 -21.12 -0.48
N GLU A 250 22.90 -22.03 0.44
CA GLU A 250 23.92 -23.06 0.18
C GLU A 250 23.52 -24.00 -0.95
N ASP A 251 22.26 -24.39 -0.99
CA ASP A 251 21.70 -25.25 -2.05
C ASP A 251 21.68 -24.53 -3.40
N MET A 252 21.30 -23.27 -3.41
CA MET A 252 21.30 -22.39 -4.58
C MET A 252 22.74 -22.23 -5.13
N ALA A 253 23.72 -22.03 -4.26
CA ALA A 253 25.14 -21.95 -4.63
C ALA A 253 25.66 -23.29 -5.20
N ARG A 254 25.30 -24.43 -4.60
CA ARG A 254 25.64 -25.77 -5.12
C ARG A 254 25.02 -26.04 -6.50
N ALA A 255 23.84 -25.48 -6.76
CA ALA A 255 23.18 -25.56 -8.07
C ALA A 255 23.79 -24.58 -9.11
N GLY A 256 24.79 -23.77 -8.74
CA GLY A 256 25.38 -22.77 -9.62
C GLY A 256 24.48 -21.56 -9.92
N ILE A 257 23.44 -21.37 -9.10
CA ILE A 257 22.45 -20.30 -9.26
C ILE A 257 22.86 -19.15 -8.34
N ARG A 258 23.09 -17.95 -8.90
CA ARG A 258 23.42 -16.75 -8.12
C ARG A 258 22.17 -16.02 -7.64
N PRO A 259 22.13 -15.55 -6.38
CA PRO A 259 21.10 -14.64 -5.93
C PRO A 259 21.06 -13.37 -6.79
N ASN A 260 19.86 -12.84 -7.02
CA ASN A 260 19.70 -11.57 -7.73
C ASN A 260 19.41 -10.42 -6.74
N THR A 261 19.35 -9.18 -7.25
CA THR A 261 19.05 -7.97 -6.46
C THR A 261 17.79 -8.14 -5.62
N VAL A 262 16.74 -8.82 -6.14
CA VAL A 262 15.48 -9.05 -5.39
C VAL A 262 15.70 -9.99 -4.21
N THR A 263 16.52 -11.04 -4.37
CA THR A 263 16.86 -11.97 -3.30
C THR A 263 17.63 -11.26 -2.19
N TYR A 264 18.70 -10.52 -2.55
CA TYR A 264 19.47 -9.74 -1.60
C TYR A 264 18.62 -8.68 -0.87
N ASN A 265 17.79 -7.94 -1.59
CA ASN A 265 16.89 -6.96 -0.99
C ASN A 265 15.91 -7.61 0.01
N THR A 266 15.44 -8.83 -0.27
CA THR A 266 14.55 -9.56 0.63
C THR A 266 15.29 -10.01 1.90
N LEU A 267 16.54 -10.45 1.77
CA LEU A 267 17.41 -10.82 2.90
C LEU A 267 17.70 -9.59 3.78
N ILE A 268 18.14 -8.49 3.17
CA ILE A 268 18.42 -7.23 3.87
C ILE A 268 17.21 -6.73 4.64
N ASP A 269 16.03 -6.69 4.02
CA ASP A 269 14.78 -6.26 4.68
C ASP A 269 14.41 -7.18 5.85
N ALA A 270 14.59 -8.49 5.70
CA ALA A 270 14.27 -9.46 6.75
C ALA A 270 15.25 -9.41 7.92
N HIS A 271 16.57 -9.37 7.65
CA HIS A 271 17.57 -9.19 8.71
C HIS A 271 17.36 -7.88 9.46
N GLY A 272 17.08 -6.79 8.73
CA GLY A 272 16.79 -5.49 9.32
C GLY A 272 15.55 -5.51 10.22
N LYS A 273 14.45 -6.15 9.81
CA LYS A 273 13.23 -6.31 10.62
C LYS A 273 13.44 -7.19 11.85
N ALA A 274 14.33 -8.18 11.75
CA ALA A 274 14.69 -9.05 12.86
C ALA A 274 15.72 -8.43 13.81
N GLY A 275 16.23 -7.23 13.52
CA GLY A 275 17.27 -6.57 14.31
C GLY A 275 18.66 -7.21 14.16
N ARG A 276 18.87 -8.05 13.14
CA ARG A 276 20.14 -8.75 12.86
C ARG A 276 21.01 -7.90 11.94
N PHE A 277 21.55 -6.81 12.51
CA PHE A 277 22.24 -5.77 11.73
C PHE A 277 23.58 -6.25 11.16
N ALA A 278 24.32 -7.08 11.89
CA ALA A 278 25.59 -7.63 11.43
C ALA A 278 25.40 -8.51 10.19
N GLU A 279 24.38 -9.36 10.19
CA GLU A 279 24.02 -10.20 9.04
C GLU A 279 23.46 -9.38 7.87
N MET A 280 22.73 -8.29 8.18
CA MET A 280 22.27 -7.35 7.16
C MET A 280 23.42 -6.67 6.43
N GLU A 281 24.43 -6.20 7.18
CA GLU A 281 25.65 -5.60 6.61
C GLU A 281 26.47 -6.62 5.83
N SER A 282 26.64 -7.84 6.36
CA SER A 282 27.32 -8.93 5.65
C SER A 282 26.62 -9.25 4.31
N THR A 283 25.30 -9.30 4.32
CA THR A 283 24.49 -9.53 3.09
C THR A 283 24.68 -8.40 2.07
N LEU A 284 24.77 -7.16 2.54
CA LEU A 284 25.04 -6.01 1.66
C LEU A 284 26.44 -6.07 1.04
N LEU A 285 27.45 -6.48 1.82
CA LEU A 285 28.82 -6.66 1.32
C LEU A 285 28.88 -7.81 0.31
N GLU A 286 28.22 -8.92 0.58
CA GLU A 286 28.10 -10.05 -0.34
C GLU A 286 27.43 -9.64 -1.66
N MET A 287 26.33 -8.87 -1.60
CA MET A 287 25.66 -8.30 -2.77
C MET A 287 26.64 -7.50 -3.66
N LEU A 288 27.51 -6.69 -3.03
CA LEU A 288 28.51 -5.90 -3.75
C LEU A 288 29.63 -6.77 -4.34
N SER A 289 30.06 -7.81 -3.64
CA SER A 289 31.12 -8.73 -4.11
C SER A 289 30.67 -9.59 -5.30
N GLU A 290 29.38 -9.90 -5.40
CA GLU A 290 28.75 -10.65 -6.49
C GLU A 290 28.31 -9.75 -7.67
N ASP A 291 28.80 -8.51 -7.74
CA ASP A 291 28.47 -7.50 -8.77
C ASP A 291 26.96 -7.20 -8.91
N CYS A 292 26.20 -7.52 -7.87
CA CYS A 292 24.80 -7.14 -7.74
C CYS A 292 24.70 -5.71 -7.23
N LYS A 293 24.38 -4.76 -8.10
CA LYS A 293 24.30 -3.34 -7.72
C LYS A 293 23.11 -3.07 -6.79
N PRO A 294 23.35 -2.45 -5.61
CA PRO A 294 22.28 -1.94 -4.77
C PRO A 294 21.41 -0.94 -5.50
N ASP A 295 20.14 -0.91 -5.18
CA ASP A 295 19.17 0.01 -5.74
C ASP A 295 18.49 0.87 -4.64
N VAL A 296 17.55 1.71 -5.02
CA VAL A 296 16.79 2.55 -4.08
C VAL A 296 16.01 1.71 -3.05
N TRP A 297 15.64 0.49 -3.42
CA TRP A 297 14.98 -0.43 -2.49
C TRP A 297 15.96 -0.93 -1.41
N THR A 298 17.18 -1.30 -1.80
CA THR A 298 18.26 -1.67 -0.88
C THR A 298 18.52 -0.56 0.12
N MET A 299 18.72 0.68 -0.39
CA MET A 299 18.88 1.87 0.45
C MET A 299 17.73 2.03 1.43
N ASN A 300 16.47 2.01 0.95
CA ASN A 300 15.30 2.21 1.80
C ASN A 300 15.13 1.12 2.87
N SER A 301 15.48 -0.13 2.57
CA SER A 301 15.40 -1.23 3.55
C SER A 301 16.46 -1.08 4.64
N THR A 302 17.68 -0.73 4.26
CA THR A 302 18.79 -0.48 5.19
C THR A 302 18.51 0.72 6.10
N LEU A 303 18.09 1.86 5.52
CA LEU A 303 17.77 3.06 6.29
C LEU A 303 16.61 2.83 7.26
N ARG A 304 15.58 2.10 6.82
CA ARG A 304 14.45 1.76 7.70
C ARG A 304 14.89 0.88 8.87
N ALA A 305 15.76 -0.08 8.64
CA ALA A 305 16.26 -0.97 9.66
C ALA A 305 16.98 -0.18 10.77
N PHE A 306 17.97 0.62 10.40
CA PHE A 306 18.73 1.45 11.36
C PHE A 306 17.85 2.55 11.98
N GLY A 307 17.02 3.22 11.20
CA GLY A 307 16.14 4.29 11.71
C GLY A 307 15.09 3.77 12.69
N SER A 308 14.51 2.58 12.45
CA SER A 308 13.54 1.98 13.38
C SER A 308 14.16 1.47 14.68
N SER A 309 15.44 1.10 14.67
CA SER A 309 16.19 0.71 15.86
C SER A 309 16.80 1.88 16.63
N GLY A 310 16.66 3.11 16.13
CA GLY A 310 17.22 4.30 16.75
C GLY A 310 18.71 4.54 16.46
N GLN A 311 19.34 3.75 15.59
CA GLN A 311 20.74 3.90 15.18
C GLN A 311 20.86 4.99 14.11
N ILE A 312 20.64 6.25 14.52
CA ILE A 312 20.50 7.37 13.60
C ILE A 312 21.83 7.70 12.89
N GLU A 313 22.94 7.69 13.61
CA GLU A 313 24.28 7.96 13.04
C GLU A 313 24.65 6.94 11.97
N THR A 314 24.39 5.65 12.21
CA THR A 314 24.62 4.58 11.23
C THR A 314 23.70 4.76 10.01
N MET A 315 22.43 5.14 10.24
CA MET A 315 21.48 5.43 9.16
C MET A 315 21.99 6.57 8.27
N GLU A 316 22.49 7.66 8.86
CA GLU A 316 23.05 8.82 8.15
C GLU A 316 24.29 8.42 7.33
N SER A 317 25.23 7.70 7.95
CA SER A 317 26.42 7.19 7.26
C SER A 317 26.07 6.29 6.07
N CYS A 318 25.07 5.40 6.23
CA CYS A 318 24.58 4.57 5.14
C CYS A 318 23.94 5.40 4.03
N TYR A 319 23.15 6.41 4.37
CA TYR A 319 22.54 7.31 3.41
C TYR A 319 23.58 8.02 2.55
N GLU A 320 24.63 8.57 3.17
CA GLU A 320 25.74 9.22 2.48
C GLU A 320 26.50 8.26 1.54
N LYS A 321 26.78 7.02 2.00
CA LYS A 321 27.43 5.98 1.18
C LYS A 321 26.60 5.62 -0.05
N PHE A 322 25.28 5.45 0.09
CA PHE A 322 24.41 5.16 -1.05
C PHE A 322 24.34 6.33 -2.04
N GLN A 323 24.29 7.57 -1.55
CA GLN A 323 24.37 8.76 -2.43
C GLN A 323 25.70 8.85 -3.17
N ALA A 324 26.81 8.62 -2.48
CA ALA A 324 28.15 8.61 -3.09
C ALA A 324 28.27 7.52 -4.17
N SER A 325 27.53 6.42 -4.04
CA SER A 325 27.42 5.35 -5.05
C SER A 325 26.46 5.70 -6.21
N GLY A 326 25.92 6.93 -6.25
CA GLY A 326 25.04 7.41 -7.33
C GLY A 326 23.57 6.99 -7.20
N ILE A 327 23.14 6.42 -6.05
CA ILE A 327 21.75 6.04 -5.84
C ILE A 327 20.98 7.27 -5.39
N SER A 328 20.01 7.70 -6.22
CA SER A 328 19.19 8.88 -5.95
C SER A 328 18.03 8.56 -4.99
N PRO A 329 17.89 9.32 -3.88
CA PRO A 329 16.76 9.18 -2.96
C PRO A 329 15.41 9.46 -3.63
N ASN A 330 14.38 8.80 -3.16
CA ASN A 330 13.00 9.06 -3.58
C ASN A 330 12.12 9.52 -2.39
N ILE A 331 10.85 9.81 -2.65
CA ILE A 331 9.90 10.24 -1.60
C ILE A 331 9.83 9.24 -0.44
N LYS A 332 9.95 7.92 -0.72
CA LYS A 332 9.99 6.91 0.35
C LYS A 332 11.23 7.06 1.22
N THR A 333 12.38 7.36 0.63
CA THR A 333 13.63 7.60 1.37
C THR A 333 13.46 8.76 2.34
N TYR A 334 12.93 9.90 1.87
CA TYR A 334 12.68 11.06 2.73
C TYR A 334 11.65 10.76 3.82
N ASN A 335 10.59 10.01 3.52
CA ASN A 335 9.61 9.59 4.53
C ASN A 335 10.25 8.69 5.62
N ILE A 336 11.21 7.85 5.27
CA ILE A 336 11.96 7.04 6.25
C ILE A 336 12.83 7.94 7.13
N LEU A 337 13.55 8.91 6.55
CA LEU A 337 14.36 9.87 7.30
C LEU A 337 13.50 10.70 8.25
N LEU A 338 12.37 11.25 7.77
CA LEU A 338 11.41 12.01 8.57
C LEU A 338 10.87 11.18 9.75
N ASP A 339 10.45 9.94 9.50
CA ASP A 339 9.94 9.04 10.55
C ASP A 339 11.02 8.70 11.59
N SER A 340 12.25 8.43 11.13
CA SER A 340 13.38 8.09 12.00
C SER A 340 13.79 9.28 12.88
N TYR A 341 13.93 10.47 12.31
CA TYR A 341 14.22 11.68 13.07
C TYR A 341 13.10 12.05 14.03
N GLY A 342 11.84 11.94 13.60
CA GLY A 342 10.69 12.17 14.46
C GLY A 342 10.61 11.19 15.64
N LYS A 343 10.97 9.91 15.46
CA LYS A 343 11.07 8.91 16.53
C LYS A 343 12.24 9.19 17.48
N ALA A 344 13.38 9.62 16.93
CA ALA A 344 14.55 10.01 17.71
C ALA A 344 14.44 11.40 18.37
N LYS A 345 13.33 12.11 18.19
CA LYS A 345 13.08 13.48 18.66
C LYS A 345 14.08 14.53 18.11
N MET A 346 14.66 14.25 16.94
CA MET A 346 15.60 15.15 16.25
C MET A 346 14.85 16.08 15.29
N TYR A 347 14.02 16.96 15.84
CA TYR A 347 13.08 17.81 15.07
C TYR A 347 13.79 18.83 14.16
N GLU A 348 15.00 19.28 14.52
CA GLU A 348 15.80 20.17 13.67
C GLU A 348 16.20 19.46 12.36
N LYS A 349 16.70 18.21 12.45
CA LYS A 349 17.04 17.42 11.26
C LYS A 349 15.79 17.07 10.44
N MET A 350 14.66 16.79 11.11
CA MET A 350 13.38 16.60 10.43
C MET A 350 12.96 17.84 9.66
N GLY A 351 13.11 19.04 10.25
CA GLY A 351 12.85 20.32 9.59
C GLY A 351 13.73 20.53 8.37
N ALA A 352 15.02 20.26 8.48
CA ALA A 352 15.97 20.36 7.35
C ALA A 352 15.57 19.46 6.17
N VAL A 353 15.10 18.21 6.44
CA VAL A 353 14.58 17.33 5.38
C VAL A 353 13.31 17.89 4.75
N MET A 354 12.40 18.46 5.54
CA MET A 354 11.18 19.10 5.04
C MET A 354 11.50 20.29 4.13
N GLU A 355 12.42 21.17 4.54
CA GLU A 355 12.89 22.30 3.75
C GLU A 355 13.54 21.85 2.45
N TYR A 356 14.39 20.83 2.52
CA TYR A 356 15.00 20.21 1.35
C TYR A 356 13.94 19.70 0.36
N MET A 357 12.95 18.97 0.85
CA MET A 357 11.86 18.46 0.00
C MET A 357 11.09 19.60 -0.67
N GLN A 358 10.83 20.70 0.03
CA GLN A 358 10.15 21.88 -0.53
C GLN A 358 11.03 22.60 -1.56
N LYS A 359 12.31 22.80 -1.25
CA LYS A 359 13.27 23.48 -2.14
C LYS A 359 13.43 22.78 -3.49
N TYR A 360 13.40 21.45 -3.50
CA TYR A 360 13.56 20.64 -4.71
C TYR A 360 12.23 20.13 -5.27
N TYR A 361 11.10 20.73 -4.87
CA TYR A 361 9.76 20.47 -5.39
C TYR A 361 9.30 19.00 -5.30
N TYR A 362 9.73 18.27 -4.26
CA TYR A 362 9.19 16.96 -3.99
C TYR A 362 7.74 17.08 -3.52
N SER A 363 6.82 16.50 -4.29
CA SER A 363 5.39 16.52 -3.92
C SER A 363 5.16 15.70 -2.65
N TRP A 364 4.61 16.32 -1.62
CA TRP A 364 4.25 15.61 -0.40
C TRP A 364 3.07 14.69 -0.65
N THR A 365 3.21 13.46 -0.19
CA THR A 365 2.16 12.44 -0.27
C THR A 365 1.40 12.37 1.04
N ILE A 366 0.24 11.68 1.04
CA ILE A 366 -0.51 11.40 2.27
C ILE A 366 0.38 10.73 3.34
N VAL A 367 1.34 9.89 2.93
CA VAL A 367 2.30 9.25 3.84
C VAL A 367 3.23 10.27 4.46
N THR A 368 3.75 11.22 3.67
CA THR A 368 4.62 12.30 4.15
C THR A 368 3.91 13.14 5.21
N TYR A 369 2.67 13.58 4.91
CA TYR A 369 1.85 14.33 5.87
C TYR A 369 1.61 13.54 7.15
N ASN A 370 1.25 12.27 7.05
CA ASN A 370 0.98 11.43 8.22
C ASN A 370 2.21 11.25 9.10
N VAL A 371 3.39 11.05 8.52
CA VAL A 371 4.65 10.92 9.26
C VAL A 371 4.96 12.20 10.04
N VAL A 372 4.82 13.36 9.39
CA VAL A 372 5.12 14.66 10.02
C VAL A 372 4.08 15.01 11.09
N ILE A 373 2.79 14.80 10.83
CA ILE A 373 1.71 15.01 11.81
C ILE A 373 1.93 14.12 13.05
N ASP A 374 2.27 12.83 12.85
CA ASP A 374 2.51 11.92 13.98
C ASP A 374 3.77 12.32 14.76
N ALA A 375 4.82 12.80 14.10
CA ALA A 375 6.04 13.27 14.75
C ALA A 375 5.79 14.49 15.64
N PHE A 376 5.13 15.55 15.15
CA PHE A 376 4.75 16.70 15.95
C PHE A 376 3.73 16.36 17.03
N GLY A 377 2.77 15.48 16.75
CA GLY A 377 1.83 14.97 17.74
C GLY A 377 2.51 14.20 18.87
N ARG A 378 3.59 13.45 18.59
CA ARG A 378 4.41 12.81 19.64
C ARG A 378 5.26 13.80 20.41
N ALA A 379 5.73 14.86 19.75
CA ALA A 379 6.45 15.97 20.37
C ALA A 379 5.59 16.75 21.38
N GLY A 380 4.25 16.68 21.22
CA GLY A 380 3.33 17.56 21.94
C GLY A 380 3.16 18.94 21.30
N ASP A 381 3.79 19.17 20.17
CA ASP A 381 3.66 20.42 19.41
C ASP A 381 2.37 20.39 18.57
N LEU A 382 1.27 20.69 19.24
CA LEU A 382 -0.05 20.68 18.62
C LEU A 382 -0.22 21.80 17.58
N GLU A 383 0.50 22.90 17.74
CA GLU A 383 0.41 24.05 16.82
C GLU A 383 0.98 23.68 15.45
N GLN A 384 2.19 23.12 15.42
CA GLN A 384 2.81 22.64 14.19
C GLN A 384 2.02 21.47 13.59
N MET A 385 1.56 20.52 14.40
CA MET A 385 0.72 19.42 13.95
C MET A 385 -0.53 19.92 13.22
N GLU A 386 -1.24 20.91 13.79
CA GLU A 386 -2.44 21.50 13.19
C GLU A 386 -2.12 22.32 11.94
N TYR A 387 -0.98 23.01 11.93
CA TYR A 387 -0.50 23.72 10.76
C TYR A 387 -0.28 22.76 9.58
N ILE A 388 0.42 21.65 9.80
CA ILE A 388 0.66 20.63 8.78
C ILE A 388 -0.66 19.97 8.32
N PHE A 389 -1.60 19.76 9.25
CA PHE A 389 -2.92 19.23 8.88
C PHE A 389 -3.73 20.21 8.01
N ARG A 390 -3.65 21.54 8.29
CA ARG A 390 -4.25 22.56 7.43
C ARG A 390 -3.58 22.61 6.06
N LEU A 391 -2.25 22.49 6.01
CA LEU A 391 -1.48 22.46 4.77
C LEU A 391 -1.90 21.24 3.91
N MET A 392 -2.04 20.04 4.51
CA MET A 392 -2.55 18.83 3.84
C MET A 392 -3.90 19.08 3.14
N LYS A 393 -4.81 19.79 3.82
CA LYS A 393 -6.12 20.16 3.25
C LYS A 393 -6.00 21.18 2.13
N SER A 394 -5.10 22.17 2.25
CA SER A 394 -4.87 23.20 1.22
C SER A 394 -4.30 22.58 -0.05
N ASP A 395 -3.47 21.55 0.07
CA ASP A 395 -2.91 20.78 -1.04
C ASP A 395 -3.91 19.77 -1.61
N ARG A 396 -5.18 19.83 -1.16
CA ARG A 396 -6.27 18.94 -1.59
C ARG A 396 -5.99 17.44 -1.34
N ILE A 397 -5.11 17.11 -0.42
CA ILE A 397 -4.86 15.73 -0.01
C ILE A 397 -5.87 15.36 1.07
N LYS A 398 -6.74 14.39 0.76
CA LYS A 398 -7.77 13.93 1.70
C LYS A 398 -7.14 13.19 2.87
N PRO A 399 -7.44 13.55 4.12
CA PRO A 399 -7.03 12.77 5.29
C PRO A 399 -7.60 11.35 5.22
N ASN A 400 -6.85 10.40 5.76
CA ASN A 400 -7.31 9.02 5.91
C ASN A 400 -7.38 8.64 7.41
N CYS A 401 -7.78 7.41 7.68
CA CYS A 401 -7.90 6.88 9.04
C CYS A 401 -6.59 7.06 9.84
N VAL A 402 -5.42 6.86 9.22
CA VAL A 402 -4.11 7.05 9.87
C VAL A 402 -3.88 8.50 10.29
N THR A 403 -4.25 9.48 9.44
CA THR A 403 -4.16 10.91 9.77
C THR A 403 -4.98 11.22 11.00
N LEU A 404 -6.24 10.74 11.03
CA LEU A 404 -7.17 11.00 12.13
C LEU A 404 -6.70 10.33 13.43
N CYS A 405 -6.18 9.10 13.36
CA CYS A 405 -5.58 8.41 14.50
C CYS A 405 -4.41 9.20 15.11
N SER A 406 -3.55 9.78 14.29
CA SER A 406 -2.41 10.58 14.77
C SER A 406 -2.88 11.85 15.49
N LEU A 407 -3.90 12.55 14.95
CA LEU A 407 -4.52 13.71 15.59
C LEU A 407 -5.18 13.32 16.93
N ILE A 408 -6.00 12.27 16.96
CA ILE A 408 -6.70 11.81 18.16
C ILE A 408 -5.71 11.41 19.25
N ARG A 409 -4.64 10.69 18.91
CA ARG A 409 -3.58 10.32 19.87
C ARG A 409 -2.88 11.54 20.46
N ALA A 410 -2.60 12.55 19.62
CA ALA A 410 -1.95 13.77 20.07
C ALA A 410 -2.86 14.57 21.01
N TYR A 411 -4.13 14.77 20.63
CA TYR A 411 -5.10 15.47 21.46
C TYR A 411 -5.41 14.72 22.77
N GLY A 412 -5.49 13.37 22.73
CA GLY A 412 -5.68 12.57 23.93
C GLY A 412 -4.49 12.66 24.91
N ARG A 413 -3.23 12.80 24.41
CA ARG A 413 -2.07 13.04 25.28
C ARG A 413 -2.05 14.42 25.89
N ALA A 414 -2.61 15.42 25.20
CA ALA A 414 -2.63 16.81 25.60
C ALA A 414 -3.94 17.22 26.31
N ASP A 415 -4.80 16.25 26.67
CA ASP A 415 -6.10 16.47 27.35
C ASP A 415 -7.05 17.43 26.59
N GLN A 416 -6.97 17.43 25.24
CA GLN A 416 -7.74 18.34 24.39
C GLN A 416 -9.03 17.65 23.85
N VAL A 417 -9.97 17.30 24.75
CA VAL A 417 -11.21 16.58 24.41
C VAL A 417 -12.02 17.29 23.34
N LYS A 418 -12.19 18.61 23.43
CA LYS A 418 -12.94 19.40 22.44
C LYS A 418 -12.40 19.29 21.03
N LYS A 419 -11.08 19.07 20.88
CA LYS A 419 -10.44 18.88 19.58
C LYS A 419 -10.69 17.46 19.06
N ILE A 420 -10.79 16.44 19.94
CA ILE A 420 -11.19 15.09 19.55
C ILE A 420 -12.62 15.13 18.97
N GLU A 421 -13.56 15.80 19.64
CA GLU A 421 -14.94 15.99 19.13
C GLU A 421 -14.96 16.69 17.77
N THR A 422 -14.08 17.67 17.56
CA THR A 422 -13.96 18.35 16.26
C THR A 422 -13.47 17.39 15.16
N VAL A 423 -12.57 16.46 15.48
CA VAL A 423 -12.13 15.43 14.53
C VAL A 423 -13.28 14.47 14.20
N LEU A 424 -14.09 14.08 15.19
CA LEU A 424 -15.28 13.22 14.96
C LEU A 424 -16.28 13.89 14.02
N ARG A 425 -16.57 15.18 14.20
CA ARG A 425 -17.45 15.95 13.28
C ARG A 425 -16.90 16.01 11.84
N VAL A 426 -15.57 16.01 11.67
CA VAL A 426 -14.95 15.94 10.31
C VAL A 426 -15.23 14.58 9.67
N ILE A 427 -15.27 13.52 10.46
CA ILE A 427 -15.57 12.17 9.99
C ILE A 427 -17.02 12.04 9.53
N GLU A 428 -17.97 12.52 10.34
CA GLU A 428 -19.41 12.51 10.02
C GLU A 428 -19.71 13.15 8.66
N ASN A 429 -18.91 14.15 8.26
CA ASN A 429 -19.05 14.87 7.00
C ASN A 429 -18.10 14.36 5.89
N SER A 430 -17.55 13.16 6.02
CA SER A 430 -16.58 12.61 5.08
C SER A 430 -16.86 11.15 4.75
N ASP A 431 -16.48 10.72 3.54
CA ASP A 431 -16.59 9.30 3.09
C ASP A 431 -15.43 8.43 3.61
N ILE A 432 -14.90 8.70 4.81
CA ILE A 432 -13.77 7.94 5.36
C ILE A 432 -14.31 6.65 5.99
N THR A 433 -13.88 5.51 5.46
CA THR A 433 -14.17 4.22 6.10
C THR A 433 -13.33 4.08 7.36
N LEU A 434 -14.00 3.92 8.51
CA LEU A 434 -13.36 3.70 9.79
C LEU A 434 -12.96 2.23 9.93
N ASP A 435 -11.83 2.00 10.57
CA ASP A 435 -11.32 0.66 10.89
C ASP A 435 -11.22 0.45 12.40
N ILE A 436 -10.98 -0.79 12.81
CA ILE A 436 -10.84 -1.14 14.23
C ILE A 436 -9.69 -0.39 14.91
N VAL A 437 -8.64 -0.02 14.14
CA VAL A 437 -7.49 0.73 14.67
C VAL A 437 -7.91 2.14 15.09
N PHE A 438 -8.80 2.77 14.32
CA PHE A 438 -9.35 4.07 14.67
C PHE A 438 -10.12 4.03 16.00
N PHE A 439 -11.02 3.06 16.16
CA PHE A 439 -11.78 2.93 17.40
C PHE A 439 -10.87 2.62 18.60
N ASN A 440 -9.85 1.79 18.42
CA ASN A 440 -8.85 1.52 19.45
C ASN A 440 -8.06 2.78 19.85
N CYS A 441 -7.74 3.65 18.88
CA CYS A 441 -7.12 4.95 19.17
C CYS A 441 -8.06 5.88 19.95
N LEU A 442 -9.34 5.89 19.62
CA LEU A 442 -10.35 6.72 20.29
C LEU A 442 -10.59 6.26 21.72
N VAL A 443 -10.71 4.94 21.95
CA VAL A 443 -10.79 4.31 23.27
C VAL A 443 -9.59 4.69 24.13
N ASP A 444 -8.36 4.58 23.61
CA ASP A 444 -7.15 4.94 24.36
C ASP A 444 -7.09 6.45 24.67
N ALA A 445 -7.53 7.30 23.72
CA ALA A 445 -7.56 8.74 23.91
C ALA A 445 -8.55 9.17 25.02
N TYR A 446 -9.80 8.68 24.98
CA TYR A 446 -10.78 8.97 26.02
C TYR A 446 -10.39 8.36 27.39
N GLY A 447 -9.83 7.15 27.38
CA GLY A 447 -9.35 6.50 28.59
C GLY A 447 -8.23 7.29 29.27
N ARG A 448 -7.27 7.84 28.53
CA ARG A 448 -6.17 8.70 29.05
C ARG A 448 -6.71 9.95 29.72
N VAL A 449 -7.64 10.61 29.08
CA VAL A 449 -8.29 11.81 29.60
C VAL A 449 -9.21 11.52 30.79
N GLY A 450 -9.60 10.26 30.99
CA GLY A 450 -10.50 9.84 32.05
C GLY A 450 -11.98 10.01 31.71
N ARG A 451 -12.30 10.19 30.44
CA ARG A 451 -13.68 10.29 29.92
C ARG A 451 -14.24 8.89 29.67
N LEU A 452 -14.56 8.18 30.78
CA LEU A 452 -14.96 6.78 30.71
C LEU A 452 -16.37 6.55 30.12
N ALA A 453 -17.26 7.57 30.23
CA ALA A 453 -18.56 7.49 29.60
C ALA A 453 -18.45 7.52 28.07
N GLU A 454 -17.72 8.51 27.55
CA GLU A 454 -17.47 8.64 26.12
C GLU A 454 -16.63 7.46 25.57
N MET A 455 -15.70 6.93 26.39
CA MET A 455 -14.97 5.70 26.04
C MET A 455 -15.94 4.50 25.90
N TRP A 456 -16.98 4.42 26.73
CA TRP A 456 -18.02 3.39 26.63
C TRP A 456 -18.89 3.57 25.39
N ASP A 457 -19.23 4.83 25.05
CA ASP A 457 -20.02 5.17 23.87
C ASP A 457 -19.33 4.75 22.56
N VAL A 458 -17.99 4.65 22.56
CA VAL A 458 -17.24 4.12 21.40
C VAL A 458 -17.69 2.69 21.04
N LEU A 459 -18.10 1.85 22.00
CA LEU A 459 -18.65 0.52 21.69
C LEU A 459 -19.98 0.60 20.92
N ASN A 460 -20.79 1.61 21.19
CA ASN A 460 -22.05 1.83 20.47
C ASN A 460 -21.74 2.29 19.03
N MET A 461 -20.78 3.22 18.86
CA MET A 461 -20.31 3.63 17.54
C MET A 461 -19.75 2.45 16.74
N MET A 462 -18.99 1.54 17.37
CA MET A 462 -18.51 0.33 16.70
C MET A 462 -19.63 -0.58 16.22
N LYS A 463 -20.73 -0.70 17.00
CA LYS A 463 -21.90 -1.48 16.62
C LYS A 463 -22.63 -0.86 15.42
N GLU A 464 -22.81 0.45 15.41
CA GLU A 464 -23.41 1.19 14.28
C GLU A 464 -22.65 0.98 12.99
N GLU A 465 -21.32 1.00 13.04
CA GLU A 465 -20.42 0.76 11.91
C GLU A 465 -20.22 -0.75 11.62
N GLN A 466 -20.92 -1.65 12.31
CA GLN A 466 -20.82 -3.11 12.16
C GLN A 466 -19.40 -3.66 12.40
N ILE A 467 -18.59 -2.96 13.18
CA ILE A 467 -17.23 -3.36 13.56
C ILE A 467 -17.27 -4.03 14.93
N ARG A 468 -16.79 -5.28 15.02
CA ARG A 468 -16.73 -6.01 16.29
C ARG A 468 -15.50 -5.59 17.09
N PRO A 469 -15.64 -5.28 18.39
CA PRO A 469 -14.48 -5.06 19.27
C PRO A 469 -13.54 -6.27 19.27
N ASP A 470 -12.23 -6.00 19.22
CA ASP A 470 -11.20 -7.03 19.30
C ASP A 470 -10.61 -7.13 20.71
N LYS A 471 -9.65 -8.05 20.90
CA LYS A 471 -8.95 -8.23 22.15
C LYS A 471 -8.22 -6.96 22.61
N VAL A 472 -7.76 -6.13 21.66
CA VAL A 472 -7.05 -4.87 21.95
C VAL A 472 -8.05 -3.84 22.48
N THR A 473 -9.22 -3.69 21.85
CA THR A 473 -10.31 -2.82 22.33
C THR A 473 -10.66 -3.14 23.78
N CYS A 474 -11.01 -4.41 24.04
CA CYS A 474 -11.43 -4.85 25.38
C CYS A 474 -10.31 -4.67 26.42
N THR A 475 -9.07 -5.05 26.08
CA THR A 475 -7.94 -4.93 27.00
C THR A 475 -7.63 -3.47 27.34
N THR A 476 -7.72 -2.57 26.34
CA THR A 476 -7.48 -1.14 26.56
C THR A 476 -8.56 -0.51 27.44
N MET A 477 -9.83 -0.85 27.21
CA MET A 477 -10.93 -0.38 28.05
C MET A 477 -10.82 -0.90 29.48
N ILE A 478 -10.59 -2.19 29.67
CA ILE A 478 -10.37 -2.79 31.01
C ILE A 478 -9.24 -2.08 31.74
N LYS A 479 -8.10 -1.87 31.06
CA LYS A 479 -6.96 -1.14 31.63
C LYS A 479 -7.37 0.22 32.18
N TRP A 480 -8.11 1.02 31.40
CA TRP A 480 -8.48 2.38 31.83
C TRP A 480 -9.52 2.39 32.93
N PHE A 481 -10.50 1.45 32.96
CA PHE A 481 -11.42 1.29 34.07
C PHE A 481 -10.68 0.96 35.37
N LEU A 482 -9.76 -0.01 35.31
CA LEU A 482 -8.96 -0.42 36.50
C LEU A 482 -8.02 0.69 37.00
N VAL A 483 -7.39 1.45 36.09
CA VAL A 483 -6.55 2.62 36.45
C VAL A 483 -7.36 3.68 37.21
N LYS A 484 -8.66 3.81 36.93
CA LYS A 484 -9.57 4.73 37.63
C LYS A 484 -10.25 4.09 38.84
N GLY A 485 -9.85 2.87 39.23
CA GLY A 485 -10.39 2.17 40.39
C GLY A 485 -11.81 1.61 40.19
N ILE A 486 -12.26 1.44 38.96
CA ILE A 486 -13.58 0.92 38.63
C ILE A 486 -13.43 -0.55 38.23
N ASP A 487 -13.92 -1.47 39.03
CA ASP A 487 -14.04 -2.91 38.70
C ASP A 487 -15.47 -3.36 38.94
N ASP A 488 -16.35 -2.96 37.99
CA ASP A 488 -17.79 -3.19 38.04
C ASP A 488 -18.23 -4.18 36.95
N HIS A 489 -19.57 -4.32 36.77
CA HIS A 489 -20.16 -5.18 35.76
C HIS A 489 -19.70 -4.88 34.33
N ARG A 490 -19.25 -3.64 34.03
CA ARG A 490 -18.72 -3.25 32.70
C ARG A 490 -17.40 -3.93 32.43
N VAL A 491 -16.51 -4.00 33.44
CA VAL A 491 -15.22 -4.70 33.32
C VAL A 491 -15.46 -6.20 33.11
N GLN A 492 -16.44 -6.78 33.82
CA GLN A 492 -16.81 -8.19 33.65
C GLN A 492 -17.37 -8.43 32.23
N TYR A 493 -18.25 -7.58 31.73
CA TYR A 493 -18.76 -7.63 30.37
C TYR A 493 -17.63 -7.60 29.32
N LEU A 494 -16.63 -6.71 29.50
CA LEU A 494 -15.48 -6.62 28.61
C LEU A 494 -14.57 -7.86 28.66
N ARG A 495 -14.46 -8.51 29.84
CA ARG A 495 -13.73 -9.79 29.98
C ARG A 495 -14.44 -10.90 29.22
N ASP A 496 -15.77 -11.00 29.37
CA ASP A 496 -16.58 -12.02 28.67
C ASP A 496 -16.54 -11.80 27.15
N LEU A 497 -16.62 -10.55 26.69
CA LEU A 497 -16.50 -10.18 25.29
C LEU A 497 -15.11 -10.53 24.71
N LYS A 498 -14.04 -10.29 25.47
CA LYS A 498 -12.66 -10.64 25.11
C LYS A 498 -12.46 -12.14 24.96
N ASP A 499 -13.10 -12.94 25.83
CA ASP A 499 -12.97 -14.40 25.86
C ASP A 499 -13.95 -15.09 24.88
N GLY A 500 -14.75 -14.32 24.15
CA GLY A 500 -15.71 -14.84 23.17
C GLY A 500 -16.90 -15.56 23.79
N ARG A 501 -17.17 -15.32 25.09
CA ARG A 501 -18.38 -15.82 25.74
C ARG A 501 -19.56 -15.01 25.25
N SER A 502 -20.55 -15.69 24.67
CA SER A 502 -21.75 -15.06 24.12
C SER A 502 -22.43 -14.18 25.17
N THR A 503 -22.50 -12.87 24.91
CA THR A 503 -23.22 -11.91 25.77
C THR A 503 -24.63 -11.63 25.26
N ASP A 504 -25.18 -12.52 24.43
CA ASP A 504 -26.54 -12.41 23.87
C ASP A 504 -27.63 -12.81 24.85
N ASN A 505 -27.53 -12.41 26.11
CA ASN A 505 -28.66 -12.50 27.06
C ASN A 505 -28.45 -11.51 28.22
N LYS A 506 -28.78 -10.24 28.00
CA LYS A 506 -29.55 -9.42 28.98
C LYS A 506 -29.84 -8.04 28.40
#